data_7b5f7d5e43a2762fbb355af2a7c9e975
#
_entry.id   7b5f7d5e43a2762fbb355af2a7c9e975
#
_cell.length_a   1.000
_cell.length_b   1.000
_cell.length_c   1.000
_cell.angle_alpha   90.00
_cell.angle_beta   90.00
_cell.angle_gamma   90.00
#
_symmetry.space_group_name_H-M   'P 1'
#
loop_
_entity.id
_entity.type
_entity.pdbx_description
1 polymer ?
#
loop_
_entity_poly.entity_id
_entity_poly.type
_entity_poly.pdbx_seq_one_letter_code
_entity_poly.pdbx_strand_id
1 'polypeptide(L)'
;MSTRSAPTPILLAAGLTLSIGLTTGGTAMSADRVTGKSFATRSEVYAPEAMAATSHPLATQVALQVMREGGSAMDAAIAANAALGLMEPTGNGIGGDLFAIVWDPKTKKLYGYNGSGRSPKALTLEEFERRGLKDIPPHGPLPVTVPGTVDAWFALHAKFGRRTMAQNLAPTIRYAREGHPVHEVIAYYWGRSVPVLSKWPGFKEQFTIDGRAPRRGEMWRNPTLANTLEKIAKGGRDAFYTGDIARRIDAYFKANDGFLRYEDMAAHRGEWVEPVSTNYRGVDVWELPPNGQGIAALQILNLLEPYDLKSYGFGSPEHVHLFVEAKKLAFADRAASYADPEFYKTPVERLISKDYARERGKLISMERAMKAAEPGVIPQLNEGDTIYLTTADKDGMMVSLIQSNYRGMGSGMAPPGLGFIFQDRGEQFVLKRGHPNSFAPGKRPFHTIIPAFATKDGKPWLSFGLMGGAMQPQGHAQIIINMIDFGMNLQEAGDAPRIQHDGSTEPAGQNTAMADGGEVDLETGYSYETVRALMRKGHSVRFADGPYGGYQAIMVNPEGGYVGASESRKDGQAAGY
;
A
#
# COMPACT_ATOMS: atom_id res chain seq x y z
N MET A 1 -31.73 50.86 -101.03
CA MET A 1 -31.71 51.70 -99.80
C MET A 1 -30.88 50.89 -98.76
N SER A 2 -29.91 51.54 -98.29
CA SER A 2 -28.79 51.17 -97.56
C SER A 2 -29.09 50.30 -96.26
N THR A 3 -28.40 49.22 -96.12
CA THR A 3 -28.23 48.57 -94.82
C THR A 3 -26.75 48.27 -94.56
N ARG A 4 -26.22 48.90 -93.58
CA ARG A 4 -24.81 48.70 -93.16
C ARG A 4 -24.75 47.57 -92.17
N SER A 5 -23.86 46.67 -92.39
CA SER A 5 -23.45 45.62 -91.47
C SER A 5 -22.52 46.17 -90.41
N ALA A 6 -22.75 45.77 -89.15
CA ALA A 6 -21.91 46.04 -88.01
C ALA A 6 -21.02 44.78 -87.69
N PRO A 7 -19.80 44.96 -87.20
CA PRO A 7 -18.89 43.86 -86.97
C PRO A 7 -19.13 43.26 -85.56
N THR A 8 -18.90 41.94 -85.48
CA THR A 8 -18.95 41.08 -84.24
C THR A 8 -17.76 41.35 -83.36
N PRO A 9 -17.89 41.50 -82.02
CA PRO A 9 -16.75 41.55 -81.14
C PRO A 9 -16.32 40.13 -80.70
N ILE A 10 -15.03 39.87 -80.80
CA ILE A 10 -14.36 38.69 -80.24
C ILE A 10 -14.34 38.80 -78.70
N LEU A 11 -15.03 37.90 -77.99
CA LEU A 11 -14.91 37.76 -76.55
C LEU A 11 -13.66 36.97 -76.20
N LEU A 12 -12.64 37.60 -75.62
CA LEU A 12 -11.57 36.96 -74.89
C LEU A 12 -12.12 36.48 -73.54
N ALA A 13 -12.22 35.14 -73.38
CA ALA A 13 -12.52 34.53 -72.11
C ALA A 13 -11.24 34.50 -71.25
N ALA A 14 -11.11 35.46 -70.32
CA ALA A 14 -10.12 35.39 -69.25
C ALA A 14 -10.63 34.41 -68.19
N GLY A 15 -10.01 33.23 -68.15
CA GLY A 15 -10.26 32.23 -67.13
C GLY A 15 -9.72 32.71 -65.79
N LEU A 16 -10.60 33.14 -64.89
CA LEU A 16 -10.30 33.37 -63.47
C LEU A 16 -10.38 32.04 -62.74
N THR A 17 -9.24 31.36 -62.55
CA THR A 17 -9.13 30.23 -61.62
C THR A 17 -9.23 30.74 -60.21
N LEU A 18 -10.41 30.64 -59.62
CA LEU A 18 -10.67 30.89 -58.21
C LEU A 18 -10.09 29.71 -57.42
N SER A 19 -8.82 29.81 -56.93
CA SER A 19 -8.24 28.89 -55.94
C SER A 19 -8.98 29.09 -54.63
N ILE A 20 -10.00 28.27 -54.39
CA ILE A 20 -10.58 28.13 -53.05
C ILE A 20 -9.55 27.39 -52.22
N GLY A 21 -8.70 28.13 -51.54
CA GLY A 21 -7.90 27.62 -50.42
C GLY A 21 -8.85 27.17 -49.33
N LEU A 22 -9.15 25.88 -49.26
CA LEU A 22 -9.66 25.26 -48.05
C LEU A 22 -8.61 25.42 -46.97
N THR A 23 -8.58 26.56 -46.28
CA THR A 23 -8.02 26.60 -44.94
C THR A 23 -8.97 25.77 -44.10
N THR A 24 -8.62 24.49 -43.85
CA THR A 24 -9.13 23.77 -42.73
C THR A 24 -8.59 24.47 -41.48
N GLY A 25 -9.22 25.57 -41.12
CA GLY A 25 -9.13 26.12 -39.78
C GLY A 25 -9.74 25.09 -38.85
N GLY A 26 -8.95 24.12 -38.47
CA GLY A 26 -9.24 23.33 -37.30
C GLY A 26 -9.43 24.36 -36.18
N THR A 27 -10.66 24.56 -35.76
CA THR A 27 -10.92 25.19 -34.46
C THR A 27 -10.11 24.38 -33.47
N ALA A 28 -8.99 24.93 -33.04
CA ALA A 28 -8.31 24.38 -31.88
C ALA A 28 -9.35 24.42 -30.76
N MET A 29 -10.04 23.31 -30.57
CA MET A 29 -10.86 23.12 -29.39
C MET A 29 -9.91 23.24 -28.23
N SER A 30 -10.00 24.30 -27.44
CA SER A 30 -9.25 24.42 -26.22
C SER A 30 -9.76 23.31 -25.30
N ALA A 31 -8.97 22.23 -25.21
CA ALA A 31 -9.23 21.19 -24.23
C ALA A 31 -8.53 21.60 -22.94
N ASP A 32 -9.21 21.49 -21.81
CA ASP A 32 -8.65 21.82 -20.50
C ASP A 32 -7.50 20.87 -20.14
N ARG A 33 -7.52 19.66 -20.72
CA ARG A 33 -6.47 18.66 -20.57
C ARG A 33 -6.10 18.06 -21.93
N VAL A 34 -4.90 18.38 -22.40
CA VAL A 34 -4.42 18.01 -23.75
C VAL A 34 -3.45 16.80 -23.75
N THR A 35 -3.02 16.34 -22.57
CA THR A 35 -2.06 15.23 -22.40
C THR A 35 -2.55 14.22 -21.38
N GLY A 36 -2.01 13.01 -21.42
CA GLY A 36 -2.31 11.94 -20.49
C GLY A 36 -3.44 11.02 -20.93
N LYS A 37 -3.53 9.88 -20.26
CA LYS A 37 -4.60 8.89 -20.48
C LYS A 37 -5.93 9.42 -19.94
N SER A 38 -7.04 8.99 -20.52
CA SER A 38 -8.39 9.45 -20.16
C SER A 38 -8.80 9.16 -18.71
N PHE A 39 -8.22 8.13 -18.10
CA PHE A 39 -8.47 7.76 -16.71
C PHE A 39 -7.60 8.53 -15.70
N ALA A 40 -6.55 9.23 -16.14
CA ALA A 40 -5.68 9.99 -15.24
C ALA A 40 -6.42 11.18 -14.63
N THR A 41 -6.45 11.27 -13.30
CA THR A 41 -7.23 12.27 -12.56
C THR A 41 -6.55 13.63 -12.47
N ARG A 42 -5.21 13.65 -12.62
CA ARG A 42 -4.36 14.86 -12.59
C ARG A 42 -3.05 14.60 -13.35
N SER A 43 -2.24 15.65 -13.47
CA SER A 43 -0.85 15.54 -13.92
C SER A 43 0.05 15.12 -12.76
N GLU A 44 1.23 14.63 -13.09
CA GLU A 44 2.33 14.43 -12.13
C GLU A 44 2.72 15.74 -11.46
N VAL A 45 3.24 15.66 -10.24
CA VAL A 45 3.77 16.80 -9.47
C VAL A 45 5.29 16.80 -9.57
N TYR A 46 5.86 17.92 -10.00
CA TYR A 46 7.32 18.11 -10.11
C TYR A 46 7.83 19.05 -9.02
N ALA A 47 8.98 18.73 -8.43
CA ALA A 47 9.63 19.57 -7.43
C ALA A 47 11.16 19.43 -7.50
N PRO A 48 11.92 20.55 -7.38
CA PRO A 48 13.37 20.54 -7.56
C PRO A 48 14.16 20.00 -6.36
N GLU A 49 13.63 20.11 -5.13
CA GLU A 49 14.42 19.81 -3.93
C GLU A 49 13.86 18.67 -3.09
N ALA A 50 12.55 18.67 -2.83
CA ALA A 50 11.94 17.70 -1.93
C ALA A 50 10.52 17.33 -2.33
N MET A 51 10.11 16.12 -2.03
CA MET A 51 8.79 15.59 -2.36
C MET A 51 8.24 14.74 -1.21
N ALA A 52 6.93 14.83 -0.98
CA ALA A 52 6.19 13.93 -0.11
C ALA A 52 4.89 13.49 -0.79
N ALA A 53 4.53 12.23 -0.65
CA ALA A 53 3.24 11.69 -1.09
C ALA A 53 2.66 10.80 0.01
N THR A 54 1.46 11.14 0.48
CA THR A 54 0.76 10.44 1.56
C THR A 54 -0.73 10.33 1.27
N SER A 55 -1.43 9.43 1.97
CA SER A 55 -2.89 9.25 1.86
C SER A 55 -3.72 10.40 2.45
N HIS A 56 -3.10 11.42 3.05
CA HIS A 56 -3.80 12.56 3.66
C HIS A 56 -3.07 13.89 3.43
N PRO A 57 -3.71 14.94 2.88
CA PRO A 57 -3.05 16.20 2.53
C PRO A 57 -2.33 16.89 3.70
N LEU A 58 -2.93 16.90 4.90
CA LEU A 58 -2.29 17.51 6.07
C LEU A 58 -1.03 16.75 6.49
N ALA A 59 -0.99 15.42 6.34
CA ALA A 59 0.21 14.64 6.61
C ALA A 59 1.33 14.93 5.58
N THR A 60 0.96 15.12 4.31
CA THR A 60 1.90 15.60 3.27
C THR A 60 2.48 16.97 3.64
N GLN A 61 1.65 17.91 4.10
CA GLN A 61 2.12 19.23 4.54
C GLN A 61 3.04 19.14 5.77
N VAL A 62 2.76 18.25 6.73
CA VAL A 62 3.65 17.98 7.86
C VAL A 62 5.01 17.48 7.38
N ALA A 63 5.06 16.54 6.44
CA ALA A 63 6.31 16.05 5.87
C ALA A 63 7.13 17.19 5.22
N LEU A 64 6.49 18.02 4.39
CA LEU A 64 7.14 19.15 3.72
C LEU A 64 7.63 20.20 4.71
N GLN A 65 6.84 20.51 5.74
CA GLN A 65 7.26 21.42 6.80
C GLN A 65 8.55 20.92 7.48
N VAL A 66 8.60 19.65 7.88
CA VAL A 66 9.76 19.04 8.52
C VAL A 66 11.00 19.14 7.63
N MET A 67 10.89 18.88 6.32
CA MET A 67 12.01 19.00 5.39
C MET A 67 12.45 20.44 5.18
N ARG A 68 11.52 21.40 5.06
CA ARG A 68 11.85 22.87 4.99
C ARG A 68 12.58 23.37 6.24
N GLU A 69 12.27 22.80 7.40
CA GLU A 69 12.91 23.10 8.67
C GLU A 69 14.23 22.33 8.88
N GLY A 70 14.79 21.71 7.82
CA GLY A 70 16.09 21.02 7.82
C GLY A 70 16.07 19.55 8.22
N GLY A 71 14.90 18.94 8.37
CA GLY A 71 14.75 17.50 8.57
C GLY A 71 15.15 16.69 7.34
N SER A 72 15.54 15.44 7.56
CA SER A 72 15.76 14.47 6.51
C SER A 72 14.42 13.91 5.97
N ALA A 73 14.46 13.20 4.84
CA ALA A 73 13.30 12.44 4.37
C ALA A 73 12.77 11.47 5.43
N MET A 74 13.64 10.90 6.27
CA MET A 74 13.23 10.03 7.37
C MET A 74 12.51 10.79 8.49
N ASP A 75 12.99 11.96 8.90
CA ASP A 75 12.29 12.83 9.86
C ASP A 75 10.88 13.16 9.35
N ALA A 76 10.78 13.51 8.07
CA ALA A 76 9.53 13.82 7.39
C ALA A 76 8.59 12.60 7.35
N ALA A 77 9.11 11.41 7.04
CA ALA A 77 8.34 10.17 7.02
C ALA A 77 7.78 9.82 8.40
N ILE A 78 8.58 9.94 9.47
CA ILE A 78 8.14 9.71 10.85
C ILE A 78 7.06 10.72 11.25
N ALA A 79 7.27 12.00 10.97
CA ALA A 79 6.32 13.05 11.30
C ALA A 79 4.98 12.88 10.57
N ALA A 80 5.03 12.56 9.27
CA ALA A 80 3.84 12.26 8.48
C ALA A 80 3.13 10.98 8.95
N ASN A 81 3.88 9.93 9.30
CA ASN A 81 3.31 8.70 9.83
C ASN A 81 2.60 8.92 11.17
N ALA A 82 3.19 9.71 12.06
CA ALA A 82 2.54 10.12 13.31
C ALA A 82 1.24 10.91 13.04
N ALA A 83 1.26 11.82 12.07
CA ALA A 83 0.09 12.60 11.66
C ALA A 83 -1.01 11.70 11.08
N LEU A 84 -0.65 10.74 10.22
CA LEU A 84 -1.58 9.75 9.69
C LEU A 84 -2.20 8.89 10.79
N GLY A 85 -1.45 8.51 11.83
CA GLY A 85 -2.00 7.78 12.98
C GLY A 85 -3.09 8.52 13.76
N LEU A 86 -3.10 9.86 13.70
CA LEU A 86 -4.17 10.71 14.22
C LEU A 86 -5.30 10.92 13.19
N MET A 87 -4.95 11.19 11.93
CA MET A 87 -5.85 11.68 10.89
C MET A 87 -6.55 10.55 10.13
N GLU A 88 -5.92 9.38 10.07
CA GLU A 88 -6.41 8.17 9.41
C GLU A 88 -6.35 6.94 10.34
N PRO A 89 -6.98 7.00 11.53
CA PRO A 89 -6.95 5.89 12.49
C PRO A 89 -7.70 4.64 11.98
N THR A 90 -8.37 4.76 10.85
CA THR A 90 -9.04 3.67 10.14
C THR A 90 -8.09 2.71 9.44
N GLY A 91 -6.80 2.99 9.41
CA GLY A 91 -5.80 2.11 8.77
C GLY A 91 -4.54 1.92 9.60
N ASN A 92 -4.25 2.85 10.54
CA ASN A 92 -2.96 2.88 11.22
C ASN A 92 -2.97 3.57 12.60
N GLY A 93 -1.80 3.63 13.24
CA GLY A 93 -1.57 4.30 14.52
C GLY A 93 -0.43 3.64 15.30
N ILE A 94 -0.03 4.25 16.43
CA ILE A 94 1.11 3.76 17.25
C ILE A 94 0.86 2.39 17.93
N GLY A 95 -0.34 1.86 17.82
CA GLY A 95 -0.66 0.50 18.25
C GLY A 95 -0.49 -0.55 17.15
N GLY A 96 0.05 -0.18 15.99
CA GLY A 96 0.28 -1.02 14.81
C GLY A 96 1.74 -1.35 14.55
N ASP A 97 2.00 -1.91 13.35
CA ASP A 97 3.32 -2.28 12.86
C ASP A 97 3.76 -1.39 11.70
N LEU A 98 5.08 -1.28 11.50
CA LEU A 98 5.69 -0.45 10.47
C LEU A 98 6.83 -1.19 9.76
N PHE A 99 6.83 -1.12 8.41
CA PHE A 99 7.95 -1.56 7.57
C PHE A 99 8.46 -0.39 6.74
N ALA A 100 9.76 -0.39 6.42
CA ALA A 100 10.37 0.63 5.59
C ALA A 100 11.47 0.09 4.68
N ILE A 101 11.60 0.68 3.49
CA ILE A 101 12.80 0.61 2.64
C ILE A 101 13.35 2.03 2.50
N VAL A 102 14.66 2.20 2.74
CA VAL A 102 15.32 3.50 2.72
C VAL A 102 16.50 3.46 1.76
N TRP A 103 16.50 4.32 0.78
CA TRP A 103 17.70 4.61 0.00
C TRP A 103 18.56 5.63 0.74
N ASP A 104 19.79 5.25 1.06
CA ASP A 104 20.78 6.15 1.64
C ASP A 104 21.78 6.64 0.58
N PRO A 105 21.74 7.91 0.20
CA PRO A 105 22.62 8.46 -0.82
C PRO A 105 24.11 8.46 -0.42
N LYS A 106 24.41 8.41 0.90
CA LYS A 106 25.80 8.39 1.40
C LYS A 106 26.47 7.04 1.15
N THR A 107 25.74 5.96 1.41
CA THR A 107 26.24 4.59 1.22
C THR A 107 25.89 4.02 -0.14
N LYS A 108 24.95 4.65 -0.87
CA LYS A 108 24.36 4.19 -2.14
C LYS A 108 23.76 2.80 -2.01
N LYS A 109 23.07 2.54 -0.90
CA LYS A 109 22.44 1.27 -0.58
C LYS A 109 21.00 1.45 -0.13
N LEU A 110 20.22 0.38 -0.31
CA LEU A 110 18.92 0.22 0.31
C LEU A 110 19.07 -0.44 1.68
N TYR A 111 18.27 0.01 2.62
CA TYR A 111 18.13 -0.58 3.96
C TYR A 111 16.68 -0.93 4.20
N GLY A 112 16.41 -2.14 4.64
CA GLY A 112 15.08 -2.60 5.03
C GLY A 112 14.91 -2.60 6.53
N TYR A 113 13.72 -2.27 7.02
CA TYR A 113 13.37 -2.39 8.44
C TYR A 113 12.03 -3.11 8.59
N ASN A 114 12.03 -4.16 9.40
CA ASN A 114 10.86 -4.93 9.80
C ASN A 114 10.52 -4.62 11.26
N GLY A 115 9.48 -3.81 11.48
CA GLY A 115 8.97 -3.45 12.80
C GLY A 115 7.75 -4.26 13.21
N SER A 116 7.52 -5.46 12.65
CA SER A 116 6.38 -6.30 13.07
C SER A 116 6.51 -6.82 14.49
N GLY A 117 5.40 -6.80 15.19
CA GLY A 117 5.31 -7.29 16.55
C GLY A 117 5.14 -8.80 16.66
N ARG A 118 5.54 -9.33 17.80
CA ARG A 118 5.41 -10.75 18.14
C ARG A 118 4.13 -11.02 18.90
N SER A 119 3.59 -12.22 18.77
CA SER A 119 2.50 -12.71 19.60
C SER A 119 2.87 -12.70 21.09
N PRO A 120 1.91 -12.48 22.00
CA PRO A 120 2.14 -12.57 23.44
C PRO A 120 2.67 -13.93 23.85
N LYS A 121 3.69 -13.95 24.72
CA LYS A 121 4.28 -15.21 25.22
C LYS A 121 3.34 -16.02 26.09
N ALA A 122 2.36 -15.37 26.71
CA ALA A 122 1.35 -16.01 27.56
C ALA A 122 0.20 -16.66 26.77
N LEU A 123 0.07 -16.39 25.45
CA LEU A 123 -0.95 -16.96 24.57
C LEU A 123 -0.38 -18.16 23.84
N THR A 124 -1.06 -19.30 23.90
CA THR A 124 -0.60 -20.56 23.27
C THR A 124 -1.65 -21.11 22.32
N LEU A 125 -1.26 -22.04 21.46
CA LEU A 125 -2.19 -22.73 20.55
C LEU A 125 -3.22 -23.55 21.34
N GLU A 126 -2.81 -24.15 22.47
CA GLU A 126 -3.69 -24.90 23.38
C GLU A 126 -4.78 -24.01 23.99
N GLU A 127 -4.51 -22.73 24.21
CA GLU A 127 -5.51 -21.79 24.71
C GLU A 127 -6.62 -21.54 23.65
N PHE A 128 -6.27 -21.42 22.38
CA PHE A 128 -7.26 -21.35 21.29
C PHE A 128 -8.06 -22.66 21.19
N GLU A 129 -7.40 -23.82 21.27
CA GLU A 129 -8.05 -25.13 21.28
C GLU A 129 -9.02 -25.27 22.47
N ARG A 130 -8.58 -24.86 23.68
CA ARG A 130 -9.41 -24.87 24.91
C ARG A 130 -10.67 -24.00 24.75
N ARG A 131 -10.57 -22.89 24.01
CA ARG A 131 -11.71 -22.00 23.69
C ARG A 131 -12.58 -22.54 22.54
N GLY A 132 -12.21 -23.65 21.92
CA GLY A 132 -12.92 -24.23 20.77
C GLY A 132 -12.83 -23.39 19.49
N LEU A 133 -11.81 -22.53 19.39
CA LEU A 133 -11.61 -21.66 18.24
C LEU A 133 -10.88 -22.40 17.12
N LYS A 134 -11.41 -22.25 15.91
CA LYS A 134 -10.79 -22.78 14.67
C LYS A 134 -9.97 -21.72 13.96
N ASP A 135 -10.29 -20.45 14.18
CA ASP A 135 -9.58 -19.26 13.70
C ASP A 135 -9.43 -18.25 14.80
N ILE A 136 -8.44 -17.37 14.67
CA ILE A 136 -8.26 -16.25 15.59
C ILE A 136 -9.32 -15.19 15.26
N PRO A 137 -10.12 -14.75 16.24
CA PRO A 137 -11.13 -13.71 16.00
C PRO A 137 -10.50 -12.43 15.45
N PRO A 138 -11.15 -11.72 14.49
CA PRO A 138 -10.60 -10.52 13.88
C PRO A 138 -10.53 -9.32 14.84
N HIS A 139 -11.27 -9.33 15.93
CA HIS A 139 -11.34 -8.21 16.88
C HIS A 139 -11.27 -8.70 18.33
N GLY A 140 -10.96 -7.76 19.24
CA GLY A 140 -10.81 -8.03 20.66
C GLY A 140 -9.37 -8.32 21.06
N PRO A 141 -9.14 -8.93 22.23
CA PRO A 141 -7.79 -9.05 22.80
C PRO A 141 -6.92 -10.16 22.18
N LEU A 142 -7.53 -11.19 21.56
CA LEU A 142 -6.80 -12.38 21.10
C LEU A 142 -5.89 -12.14 19.86
N PRO A 143 -6.31 -11.33 18.86
CA PRO A 143 -5.46 -11.07 17.69
C PRO A 143 -4.38 -10.02 17.93
N VAL A 144 -4.28 -9.45 19.12
CA VAL A 144 -3.32 -8.38 19.41
C VAL A 144 -1.91 -8.95 19.53
N THR A 145 -0.98 -8.37 18.76
CA THR A 145 0.46 -8.58 18.88
C THR A 145 1.12 -7.32 19.45
N VAL A 146 2.38 -7.40 19.84
CA VAL A 146 3.13 -6.23 20.34
C VAL A 146 3.18 -5.16 19.26
N PRO A 147 2.79 -3.90 19.53
CA PRO A 147 2.89 -2.83 18.53
C PRO A 147 4.35 -2.48 18.23
N GLY A 148 4.73 -2.44 16.95
CA GLY A 148 6.12 -2.21 16.54
C GLY A 148 6.44 -0.81 16.02
N THR A 149 5.41 0.01 15.74
CA THR A 149 5.58 1.33 15.08
C THR A 149 6.54 2.26 15.84
N VAL A 150 6.39 2.39 17.16
CA VAL A 150 7.22 3.33 17.94
C VAL A 150 8.68 2.87 17.97
N ASP A 151 8.95 1.57 18.09
CA ASP A 151 10.30 1.02 18.01
C ASP A 151 10.94 1.32 16.64
N ALA A 152 10.19 1.11 15.56
CA ALA A 152 10.64 1.42 14.21
C ALA A 152 10.97 2.91 14.04
N TRP A 153 10.16 3.83 14.57
CA TRP A 153 10.49 5.26 14.52
C TRP A 153 11.85 5.56 15.13
N PHE A 154 12.14 5.03 16.32
CA PHE A 154 13.41 5.30 17.00
C PHE A 154 14.60 4.60 16.32
N ALA A 155 14.44 3.38 15.81
CA ALA A 155 15.49 2.69 15.09
C ALA A 155 15.86 3.38 13.77
N LEU A 156 14.85 3.76 12.97
CA LEU A 156 15.03 4.49 11.72
C LEU A 156 15.59 5.90 11.95
N HIS A 157 15.08 6.61 12.95
CA HIS A 157 15.55 7.93 13.34
C HIS A 157 17.01 7.93 13.81
N ALA A 158 17.42 6.96 14.61
CA ALA A 158 18.80 6.84 15.09
C ALA A 158 19.82 6.71 13.95
N LYS A 159 19.42 6.14 12.82
CA LYS A 159 20.28 5.95 11.65
C LYS A 159 20.19 7.10 10.64
N PHE A 160 19.01 7.66 10.43
CA PHE A 160 18.74 8.57 9.31
C PHE A 160 18.16 9.93 9.72
N GLY A 161 17.77 10.10 10.97
CA GLY A 161 17.20 11.36 11.48
C GLY A 161 18.24 12.48 11.64
N ARG A 162 17.76 13.71 11.55
CA ARG A 162 18.55 14.94 11.77
C ARG A 162 17.95 15.83 12.85
N ARG A 163 16.63 15.79 13.00
CA ARG A 163 15.89 16.55 14.00
C ARG A 163 15.68 15.70 15.25
N THR A 164 15.30 16.32 16.36
CA THR A 164 14.89 15.55 17.53
C THR A 164 13.51 14.90 17.29
N MET A 165 13.25 13.76 17.93
CA MET A 165 11.93 13.13 17.87
C MET A 165 10.82 14.07 18.38
N ALA A 166 11.12 14.91 19.37
CA ALA A 166 10.19 15.93 19.86
C ALA A 166 9.78 16.92 18.76
N GLN A 167 10.74 17.37 17.94
CA GLN A 167 10.45 18.26 16.81
C GLN A 167 9.62 17.54 15.73
N ASN A 168 9.89 16.26 15.47
CA ASN A 168 9.15 15.47 14.47
C ASN A 168 7.71 15.19 14.91
N LEU A 169 7.45 14.98 16.20
CA LEU A 169 6.12 14.70 16.72
C LEU A 169 5.29 15.97 17.03
N ALA A 170 5.93 17.15 17.14
CA ALA A 170 5.26 18.40 17.51
C ALA A 170 4.06 18.77 16.62
N PRO A 171 4.10 18.66 15.29
CA PRO A 171 2.94 18.95 14.45
C PRO A 171 1.73 18.07 14.77
N THR A 172 1.95 16.78 14.97
CA THR A 172 0.87 15.83 15.32
C THR A 172 0.32 16.10 16.70
N ILE A 173 1.16 16.39 17.70
CA ILE A 173 0.73 16.77 19.05
C ILE A 173 -0.17 18.01 18.99
N ARG A 174 0.20 19.01 18.20
CA ARG A 174 -0.62 20.21 17.99
C ARG A 174 -1.98 19.86 17.38
N TYR A 175 -2.01 19.11 16.26
CA TYR A 175 -3.29 18.70 15.64
C TYR A 175 -4.15 17.84 16.57
N ALA A 176 -3.55 16.98 17.39
CA ALA A 176 -4.29 16.17 18.34
C ALA A 176 -4.98 17.00 19.44
N ARG A 177 -4.39 18.15 19.84
CA ARG A 177 -4.96 19.09 20.81
C ARG A 177 -5.96 20.07 20.19
N GLU A 178 -5.56 20.72 19.10
CA GLU A 178 -6.33 21.78 18.46
C GLU A 178 -7.45 21.24 17.55
N GLY A 179 -7.23 20.06 16.99
CA GLY A 179 -8.13 19.37 16.06
C GLY A 179 -7.72 19.53 14.60
N HIS A 180 -8.30 18.66 13.78
CA HIS A 180 -8.22 18.69 12.33
C HIS A 180 -9.58 18.26 11.73
N PRO A 181 -9.93 18.72 10.51
CA PRO A 181 -11.15 18.26 9.84
C PRO A 181 -10.99 16.81 9.38
N VAL A 182 -12.02 16.00 9.58
CA VAL A 182 -12.05 14.60 9.10
C VAL A 182 -12.37 14.57 7.61
N HIS A 183 -11.54 13.89 6.83
CA HIS A 183 -11.72 13.76 5.40
C HIS A 183 -12.81 12.75 5.01
N GLU A 184 -13.28 12.80 3.78
CA GLU A 184 -14.48 12.09 3.33
C GLU A 184 -14.33 10.57 3.38
N VAL A 185 -13.25 10.03 2.81
CA VAL A 185 -12.97 8.59 2.79
C VAL A 185 -12.75 8.05 4.21
N ILE A 186 -12.07 8.83 5.05
CA ILE A 186 -11.84 8.47 6.47
C ILE A 186 -13.15 8.44 7.26
N ALA A 187 -14.01 9.44 7.08
CA ALA A 187 -15.33 9.48 7.74
C ALA A 187 -16.18 8.26 7.36
N TYR A 188 -16.12 7.84 6.09
CA TYR A 188 -16.83 6.65 5.61
C TYR A 188 -16.36 5.37 6.31
N TYR A 189 -15.05 5.08 6.32
CA TYR A 189 -14.51 3.87 6.96
C TYR A 189 -14.67 3.89 8.47
N TRP A 190 -14.54 5.06 9.09
CA TRP A 190 -14.80 5.22 10.53
C TRP A 190 -16.24 4.88 10.88
N GLY A 191 -17.19 5.39 10.05
CA GLY A 191 -18.61 5.08 10.21
C GLY A 191 -18.92 3.58 10.16
N ARG A 192 -18.20 2.82 9.34
CA ARG A 192 -18.33 1.36 9.26
C ARG A 192 -17.70 0.64 10.45
N SER A 193 -16.66 1.20 11.05
CA SER A 193 -15.95 0.59 12.17
C SER A 193 -16.69 0.73 13.50
N VAL A 194 -17.37 1.85 13.74
CA VAL A 194 -18.05 2.15 15.02
C VAL A 194 -19.05 1.06 15.44
N PRO A 195 -19.99 0.59 14.59
CA PRO A 195 -20.94 -0.46 14.99
C PRO A 195 -20.28 -1.78 15.39
N VAL A 196 -19.16 -2.11 14.76
CA VAL A 196 -18.43 -3.37 14.99
C VAL A 196 -17.58 -3.31 16.25
N LEU A 197 -16.91 -2.16 16.49
CA LEU A 197 -15.88 -2.03 17.50
C LEU A 197 -16.35 -1.39 18.82
N SER A 198 -17.50 -0.74 18.85
CA SER A 198 -18.03 -0.05 20.05
C SER A 198 -18.26 -0.95 21.28
N LYS A 199 -18.31 -2.26 21.07
CA LYS A 199 -18.42 -3.26 22.16
C LYS A 199 -17.10 -3.49 22.91
N TRP A 200 -15.96 -3.12 22.32
CA TRP A 200 -14.66 -3.34 22.91
C TRP A 200 -14.28 -2.21 23.87
N PRO A 201 -13.65 -2.54 25.02
CA PRO A 201 -13.36 -1.57 26.06
C PRO A 201 -12.53 -0.38 25.60
N GLY A 202 -12.98 0.82 25.90
CA GLY A 202 -12.30 2.08 25.60
C GLY A 202 -12.46 2.60 24.17
N PHE A 203 -12.99 1.80 23.23
CA PHE A 203 -13.17 2.24 21.83
C PHE A 203 -14.18 3.38 21.74
N LYS A 204 -15.40 3.17 22.27
CA LYS A 204 -16.48 4.15 22.17
C LYS A 204 -16.10 5.49 22.81
N GLU A 205 -15.47 5.44 23.96
CA GLU A 205 -15.08 6.62 24.74
C GLU A 205 -14.01 7.46 24.05
N GLN A 206 -13.09 6.82 23.33
CA GLN A 206 -11.93 7.48 22.74
C GLN A 206 -12.05 7.76 21.23
N PHE A 207 -12.91 7.03 20.52
CA PHE A 207 -12.99 7.09 19.05
C PHE A 207 -14.39 7.39 18.51
N THR A 208 -15.28 7.93 19.37
CA THR A 208 -16.60 8.41 18.93
C THR A 208 -16.92 9.80 19.47
N ILE A 209 -17.79 10.51 18.78
CA ILE A 209 -18.43 11.75 19.25
C ILE A 209 -19.88 11.38 19.59
N ASP A 210 -20.24 11.40 20.86
CA ASP A 210 -21.57 11.02 21.34
C ASP A 210 -22.02 9.62 20.83
N GLY A 211 -21.07 8.66 20.76
CA GLY A 211 -21.32 7.30 20.34
C GLY A 211 -21.40 7.08 18.82
N ARG A 212 -21.13 8.07 18.01
CA ARG A 212 -21.07 8.00 16.54
C ARG A 212 -19.67 8.32 16.00
N ALA A 213 -19.40 7.91 14.78
CA ALA A 213 -18.21 8.34 14.05
C ALA A 213 -18.26 9.87 13.77
N PRO A 214 -17.10 10.55 13.69
CA PRO A 214 -17.04 11.92 13.21
C PRO A 214 -17.50 11.97 11.74
N ARG A 215 -18.14 13.07 11.35
CA ARG A 215 -18.60 13.32 9.97
C ARG A 215 -17.48 13.96 9.14
N ARG A 216 -17.59 13.88 7.83
CA ARG A 216 -16.69 14.62 6.93
C ARG A 216 -16.73 16.13 7.26
N GLY A 217 -15.56 16.74 7.33
CA GLY A 217 -15.38 18.15 7.70
C GLY A 217 -15.53 18.44 9.20
N GLU A 218 -16.00 17.50 10.02
CA GLU A 218 -16.10 17.69 11.47
C GLU A 218 -14.72 17.70 12.12
N MET A 219 -14.54 18.60 13.10
CA MET A 219 -13.25 18.74 13.81
C MET A 219 -13.06 17.58 14.79
N TRP A 220 -12.02 16.78 14.54
CA TRP A 220 -11.60 15.70 15.44
C TRP A 220 -10.43 16.13 16.31
N ARG A 221 -10.49 15.82 17.61
CA ARG A 221 -9.43 16.02 18.60
C ARG A 221 -9.14 14.72 19.34
N ASN A 222 -7.87 14.52 19.67
CA ASN A 222 -7.46 13.38 20.51
C ASN A 222 -6.39 13.84 21.52
N PRO A 223 -6.78 14.58 22.57
CA PRO A 223 -5.82 15.10 23.55
C PRO A 223 -5.11 13.97 24.33
N THR A 224 -5.72 12.79 24.44
CA THR A 224 -5.08 11.63 25.06
C THR A 224 -3.92 11.10 24.25
N LEU A 225 -4.05 11.05 22.90
CA LEU A 225 -2.94 10.73 22.01
C LEU A 225 -1.84 11.79 22.08
N ALA A 226 -2.20 13.09 22.15
CA ALA A 226 -1.22 14.15 22.32
C ALA A 226 -0.36 13.93 23.59
N ASN A 227 -0.99 13.60 24.71
CA ASN A 227 -0.29 13.31 25.98
C ASN A 227 0.64 12.08 25.84
N THR A 228 0.19 11.05 25.13
CA THR A 228 1.00 9.84 24.86
C THR A 228 2.22 10.18 23.99
N LEU A 229 2.02 10.92 22.90
CA LEU A 229 3.11 11.36 22.02
C LEU A 229 4.11 12.29 22.73
N GLU A 230 3.66 13.17 23.62
CA GLU A 230 4.54 14.00 24.45
C GLU A 230 5.42 13.17 25.40
N LYS A 231 4.85 12.12 26.02
CA LYS A 231 5.63 11.18 26.84
C LYS A 231 6.70 10.48 26.00
N ILE A 232 6.34 10.01 24.79
CA ILE A 232 7.28 9.39 23.85
C ILE A 232 8.35 10.38 23.40
N ALA A 233 7.96 11.60 23.05
CA ALA A 233 8.89 12.65 22.62
C ALA A 233 9.94 13.02 23.68
N LYS A 234 9.54 13.01 24.96
CA LYS A 234 10.41 13.34 26.10
C LYS A 234 11.21 12.15 26.63
N GLY A 235 10.59 10.98 26.72
CA GLY A 235 11.18 9.79 27.35
C GLY A 235 11.72 8.76 26.37
N GLY A 236 11.66 9.05 25.08
CA GLY A 236 12.16 8.15 24.05
C GLY A 236 11.34 6.88 23.89
N ARG A 237 11.93 5.90 23.22
CA ARG A 237 11.37 4.56 22.99
C ARG A 237 10.92 3.90 24.31
N ASP A 238 11.72 4.04 25.34
CA ASP A 238 11.49 3.37 26.63
C ASP A 238 10.24 3.89 27.35
N ALA A 239 9.82 5.13 27.11
CA ALA A 239 8.55 5.63 27.63
C ALA A 239 7.35 4.78 27.17
N PHE A 240 7.42 4.22 25.95
CA PHE A 240 6.37 3.38 25.39
C PHE A 240 6.50 1.91 25.82
N TYR A 241 7.72 1.33 25.74
CA TYR A 241 7.92 -0.12 25.91
C TYR A 241 8.26 -0.58 27.31
N THR A 242 8.84 0.28 28.16
CA THR A 242 9.25 -0.05 29.54
C THR A 242 8.73 0.94 30.59
N GLY A 243 8.12 2.05 30.15
CA GLY A 243 7.59 3.10 31.02
C GLY A 243 6.18 2.84 31.53
N ASP A 244 5.53 3.92 31.94
CA ASP A 244 4.13 3.92 32.43
C ASP A 244 3.13 3.42 31.38
N ILE A 245 3.38 3.74 30.09
CA ILE A 245 2.52 3.29 28.99
C ILE A 245 2.45 1.77 28.95
N ALA A 246 3.60 1.07 28.99
CA ALA A 246 3.64 -0.40 28.98
C ALA A 246 2.93 -1.03 30.18
N ARG A 247 3.08 -0.45 31.38
CA ARG A 247 2.38 -0.93 32.59
C ARG A 247 0.86 -0.77 32.48
N ARG A 248 0.39 0.33 31.91
CA ARG A 248 -1.04 0.56 31.66
C ARG A 248 -1.60 -0.40 30.61
N ILE A 249 -0.83 -0.73 29.57
CA ILE A 249 -1.18 -1.71 28.56
C ILE A 249 -1.33 -3.09 29.21
N ASP A 250 -0.36 -3.53 30.00
CA ASP A 250 -0.40 -4.80 30.73
C ASP A 250 -1.63 -4.92 31.63
N ALA A 251 -1.88 -3.90 32.45
CA ALA A 251 -3.05 -3.86 33.34
C ALA A 251 -4.37 -3.92 32.56
N TYR A 252 -4.45 -3.20 31.43
CA TYR A 252 -5.63 -3.19 30.58
C TYR A 252 -5.92 -4.55 29.95
N PHE A 253 -4.90 -5.23 29.38
CA PHE A 253 -5.08 -6.55 28.79
C PHE A 253 -5.39 -7.62 29.84
N LYS A 254 -4.80 -7.56 31.04
CA LYS A 254 -5.16 -8.43 32.18
C LYS A 254 -6.63 -8.28 32.57
N ALA A 255 -7.15 -7.06 32.59
CA ALA A 255 -8.54 -6.77 32.96
C ALA A 255 -9.56 -7.15 31.87
N ASN A 256 -9.13 -7.40 30.62
CA ASN A 256 -10.01 -7.61 29.46
C ASN A 256 -9.72 -8.93 28.71
N ASP A 257 -9.40 -9.99 29.44
CA ASP A 257 -9.14 -11.35 28.91
C ASP A 257 -8.07 -11.40 27.80
N GLY A 258 -7.12 -10.46 27.85
CA GLY A 258 -6.02 -10.38 26.91
C GLY A 258 -4.71 -10.95 27.44
N PHE A 259 -3.79 -11.24 26.55
CA PHE A 259 -2.53 -11.95 26.86
C PHE A 259 -1.27 -11.09 26.70
N LEU A 260 -1.37 -9.87 26.15
CA LEU A 260 -0.24 -8.96 26.05
C LEU A 260 0.22 -8.51 27.45
N ARG A 261 1.51 -8.67 27.74
CA ARG A 261 2.12 -8.39 29.04
C ARG A 261 3.22 -7.34 28.96
N TYR A 262 3.57 -6.77 30.09
CA TYR A 262 4.67 -5.81 30.22
C TYR A 262 5.98 -6.39 29.65
N GLU A 263 6.27 -7.66 29.90
CA GLU A 263 7.46 -8.35 29.46
C GLU A 263 7.51 -8.50 27.92
N ASP A 264 6.36 -8.67 27.27
CA ASP A 264 6.27 -8.70 25.81
C ASP A 264 6.62 -7.33 25.21
N MET A 265 6.07 -6.26 25.79
CA MET A 265 6.37 -4.88 25.42
C MET A 265 7.86 -4.58 25.63
N ALA A 266 8.41 -4.86 26.81
CA ALA A 266 9.80 -4.56 27.16
C ALA A 266 10.82 -5.32 26.28
N ALA A 267 10.47 -6.54 25.87
CA ALA A 267 11.33 -7.39 25.03
C ALA A 267 11.26 -7.03 23.55
N HIS A 268 10.27 -6.25 23.12
CA HIS A 268 10.09 -5.97 21.68
C HIS A 268 11.31 -5.27 21.07
N ARG A 269 11.72 -5.76 19.91
CA ARG A 269 12.68 -5.11 18.99
C ARG A 269 12.27 -5.49 17.57
N GLY A 270 12.20 -4.48 16.70
CA GLY A 270 12.22 -4.71 15.25
C GLY A 270 13.62 -5.07 14.77
N GLU A 271 13.77 -5.31 13.49
CA GLU A 271 15.04 -5.76 12.92
C GLU A 271 15.35 -5.10 11.58
N TRP A 272 16.64 -4.87 11.34
CA TRP A 272 17.16 -4.54 10.04
C TRP A 272 17.19 -5.80 9.17
N VAL A 273 16.63 -5.70 7.97
CA VAL A 273 16.60 -6.79 6.99
C VAL A 273 17.16 -6.31 5.66
N GLU A 274 17.85 -7.20 4.95
CA GLU A 274 18.31 -6.89 3.60
C GLU A 274 17.12 -7.00 2.63
N PRO A 275 16.78 -5.92 1.88
CA PRO A 275 15.79 -6.01 0.82
C PRO A 275 16.22 -7.00 -0.26
N VAL A 276 15.26 -7.69 -0.87
CA VAL A 276 15.49 -8.63 -1.97
C VAL A 276 14.86 -8.10 -3.25
N SER A 277 15.41 -8.48 -4.41
CA SER A 277 14.95 -7.92 -5.69
C SER A 277 14.83 -8.96 -6.79
N THR A 278 14.09 -8.57 -7.81
CA THR A 278 14.18 -9.18 -9.15
C THR A 278 14.37 -8.09 -10.20
N ASN A 279 15.11 -8.41 -11.26
CA ASN A 279 15.16 -7.54 -12.43
C ASN A 279 13.92 -7.77 -13.31
N TYR A 280 13.21 -6.71 -13.64
CA TYR A 280 12.11 -6.74 -14.58
C TYR A 280 12.38 -5.78 -15.72
N ARG A 281 12.78 -6.32 -16.88
CA ARG A 281 13.07 -5.54 -18.12
C ARG A 281 14.02 -4.35 -17.89
N GLY A 282 15.11 -4.58 -17.12
CA GLY A 282 16.15 -3.57 -16.86
C GLY A 282 15.91 -2.69 -15.62
N VAL A 283 14.87 -2.97 -14.84
CA VAL A 283 14.60 -2.30 -13.56
C VAL A 283 14.66 -3.33 -12.46
N ASP A 284 15.45 -3.08 -11.42
CA ASP A 284 15.48 -3.91 -10.22
C ASP A 284 14.39 -3.46 -9.26
N VAL A 285 13.41 -4.32 -9.04
CA VAL A 285 12.28 -4.09 -8.11
C VAL A 285 12.59 -4.76 -6.79
N TRP A 286 12.54 -3.97 -5.71
CA TRP A 286 12.95 -4.34 -4.37
C TRP A 286 11.77 -4.42 -3.41
N GLU A 287 11.74 -5.48 -2.61
CA GLU A 287 10.76 -5.76 -1.57
C GLU A 287 11.43 -6.25 -0.30
N LEU A 288 10.70 -6.29 0.82
CA LEU A 288 11.21 -6.96 2.02
C LEU A 288 10.93 -8.47 1.98
N PRO A 289 11.85 -9.28 2.53
CA PRO A 289 11.62 -10.73 2.65
C PRO A 289 10.50 -11.05 3.66
N PRO A 290 10.01 -12.30 3.75
CA PRO A 290 9.08 -12.74 4.80
C PRO A 290 9.60 -12.43 6.23
N ASN A 291 8.70 -12.23 7.18
CA ASN A 291 7.26 -12.58 7.30
C ASN A 291 6.29 -11.72 6.45
N GLY A 292 6.74 -10.65 5.81
CA GLY A 292 5.95 -9.87 4.84
C GLY A 292 5.68 -10.62 3.53
N GLN A 293 4.78 -10.07 2.70
CA GLN A 293 4.38 -10.69 1.42
C GLN A 293 5.06 -10.08 0.18
N GLY A 294 6.08 -9.23 0.33
CA GLY A 294 6.67 -8.46 -0.78
C GLY A 294 7.16 -9.32 -1.93
N ILE A 295 7.80 -10.45 -1.65
CA ILE A 295 8.33 -11.32 -2.71
C ILE A 295 7.25 -11.92 -3.62
N ALA A 296 5.96 -11.89 -3.25
CA ALA A 296 4.88 -12.29 -4.15
C ALA A 296 4.74 -11.34 -5.36
N ALA A 297 4.99 -10.05 -5.18
CA ALA A 297 5.05 -9.10 -6.31
C ALA A 297 6.20 -9.44 -7.26
N LEU A 298 7.37 -9.80 -6.71
CA LEU A 298 8.54 -10.21 -7.50
C LEU A 298 8.28 -11.50 -8.27
N GLN A 299 7.58 -12.47 -7.66
CA GLN A 299 7.16 -13.71 -8.34
C GLN A 299 6.18 -13.42 -9.49
N ILE A 300 5.18 -12.54 -9.30
CA ILE A 300 4.24 -12.14 -10.36
C ILE A 300 5.01 -11.53 -11.54
N LEU A 301 5.93 -10.60 -11.28
CA LEU A 301 6.75 -9.96 -12.31
C LEU A 301 7.60 -11.00 -13.07
N ASN A 302 8.24 -11.93 -12.36
CA ASN A 302 9.04 -12.98 -12.99
C ASN A 302 8.23 -13.94 -13.86
N LEU A 303 6.99 -14.26 -13.45
CA LEU A 303 6.08 -15.09 -14.23
C LEU A 303 5.59 -14.40 -15.50
N LEU A 304 5.46 -13.07 -15.47
CA LEU A 304 4.97 -12.27 -16.60
C LEU A 304 6.06 -11.83 -17.57
N GLU A 305 7.31 -11.78 -17.14
CA GLU A 305 8.42 -11.28 -17.97
C GLU A 305 8.60 -11.99 -19.33
N PRO A 306 8.34 -13.32 -19.47
CA PRO A 306 8.44 -13.98 -20.77
C PRO A 306 7.40 -13.56 -21.82
N TYR A 307 6.31 -12.89 -21.40
CA TYR A 307 5.21 -12.49 -22.29
C TYR A 307 5.39 -11.06 -22.78
N ASP A 308 5.07 -10.79 -24.03
CA ASP A 308 5.06 -9.44 -24.60
C ASP A 308 3.75 -8.71 -24.26
N LEU A 309 3.62 -8.27 -23.00
CA LEU A 309 2.42 -7.57 -22.52
C LEU A 309 2.15 -6.29 -23.31
N LYS A 310 3.20 -5.63 -23.80
CA LYS A 310 3.09 -4.40 -24.58
C LYS A 310 2.30 -4.66 -25.86
N SER A 311 2.54 -5.77 -26.56
CA SER A 311 1.84 -6.10 -27.82
C SER A 311 0.38 -6.47 -27.59
N TYR A 312 0.04 -7.06 -26.45
CA TYR A 312 -1.35 -7.34 -26.09
C TYR A 312 -2.13 -6.06 -25.75
N GLY A 313 -1.47 -5.06 -25.20
CA GLY A 313 -2.07 -3.79 -24.81
C GLY A 313 -2.72 -3.83 -23.42
N PHE A 314 -2.75 -2.65 -22.79
CA PHE A 314 -3.39 -2.47 -21.49
C PHE A 314 -4.89 -2.81 -21.54
N GLY A 315 -5.35 -3.61 -20.59
CA GLY A 315 -6.77 -3.99 -20.46
C GLY A 315 -7.25 -5.05 -21.45
N SER A 316 -6.36 -5.60 -22.30
CA SER A 316 -6.72 -6.73 -23.17
C SER A 316 -7.06 -7.99 -22.38
N PRO A 317 -7.83 -8.92 -22.95
CA PRO A 317 -8.11 -10.22 -22.31
C PRO A 317 -6.82 -11.00 -21.98
N GLU A 318 -5.81 -10.92 -22.82
CA GLU A 318 -4.51 -11.59 -22.65
C GLU A 318 -3.75 -10.99 -21.47
N HIS A 319 -3.68 -9.67 -21.36
CA HIS A 319 -3.05 -8.98 -20.21
C HIS A 319 -3.71 -9.37 -18.90
N VAL A 320 -5.05 -9.25 -18.80
CA VAL A 320 -5.78 -9.56 -17.57
C VAL A 320 -5.67 -11.04 -17.21
N HIS A 321 -5.82 -11.93 -18.21
CA HIS A 321 -5.70 -13.38 -18.00
C HIS A 321 -4.33 -13.77 -17.47
N LEU A 322 -3.25 -13.34 -18.13
CA LEU A 322 -1.88 -13.64 -17.72
C LEU A 322 -1.57 -13.11 -16.32
N PHE A 323 -2.02 -11.88 -16.02
CA PHE A 323 -1.85 -11.29 -14.70
C PHE A 323 -2.51 -12.13 -13.61
N VAL A 324 -3.76 -12.53 -13.82
CA VAL A 324 -4.52 -13.35 -12.87
C VAL A 324 -3.88 -14.72 -12.68
N GLU A 325 -3.47 -15.39 -13.75
CA GLU A 325 -2.83 -16.72 -13.67
C GLU A 325 -1.46 -16.64 -12.95
N ALA A 326 -0.65 -15.64 -13.26
CA ALA A 326 0.62 -15.41 -12.55
C ALA A 326 0.40 -15.14 -11.05
N LYS A 327 -0.61 -14.32 -10.72
CA LYS A 327 -1.00 -14.05 -9.33
C LYS A 327 -1.44 -15.31 -8.59
N LYS A 328 -2.25 -16.17 -9.21
CA LYS A 328 -2.68 -17.44 -8.60
C LYS A 328 -1.49 -18.30 -8.18
N LEU A 329 -0.49 -18.45 -9.05
CA LEU A 329 0.71 -19.23 -8.77
C LEU A 329 1.57 -18.64 -7.66
N ALA A 330 1.81 -17.32 -7.70
CA ALA A 330 2.58 -16.62 -6.67
C ALA A 330 1.90 -16.68 -5.29
N PHE A 331 0.57 -16.57 -5.26
CA PHE A 331 -0.19 -16.63 -4.02
C PHE A 331 -0.30 -18.04 -3.45
N ALA A 332 -0.29 -19.07 -4.29
CA ALA A 332 -0.17 -20.44 -3.83
C ALA A 332 1.15 -20.66 -3.05
N ASP A 333 2.26 -20.16 -3.56
CA ASP A 333 3.56 -20.22 -2.89
C ASP A 333 3.60 -19.34 -1.63
N ARG A 334 3.01 -18.14 -1.69
CA ARG A 334 2.87 -17.22 -0.55
C ARG A 334 2.18 -17.91 0.63
N ALA A 335 1.06 -18.53 0.33
CA ALA A 335 0.26 -19.24 1.30
C ALA A 335 1.05 -20.34 2.01
N ALA A 336 1.92 -20.99 1.27
CA ALA A 336 2.61 -22.19 1.66
C ALA A 336 3.84 -21.99 2.54
N SER A 337 4.49 -20.83 2.40
CA SER A 337 5.86 -20.74 2.89
C SER A 337 6.22 -19.39 3.53
N TYR A 338 5.32 -18.35 3.47
CA TYR A 338 5.67 -17.07 4.06
C TYR A 338 5.35 -17.08 5.56
N ALA A 339 6.37 -17.00 6.37
CA ALA A 339 6.28 -17.05 7.82
C ALA A 339 7.48 -16.33 8.46
N ASP A 340 7.46 -16.22 9.79
CA ASP A 340 8.56 -15.68 10.58
C ASP A 340 9.86 -16.47 10.33
N PRO A 341 10.94 -15.84 9.84
CA PRO A 341 12.18 -16.51 9.50
C PRO A 341 12.91 -17.15 10.69
N GLU A 342 12.56 -16.78 11.93
CA GLU A 342 13.09 -17.46 13.13
C GLU A 342 12.44 -18.83 13.34
N PHE A 343 11.23 -19.05 12.84
CA PHE A 343 10.47 -20.29 12.99
C PHE A 343 10.44 -21.14 11.73
N TYR A 344 10.55 -20.53 10.55
CA TYR A 344 10.55 -21.23 9.27
C TYR A 344 11.41 -20.52 8.23
N LYS A 345 12.31 -21.25 7.58
CA LYS A 345 13.19 -20.72 6.53
C LYS A 345 12.50 -20.78 5.17
N THR A 346 11.78 -19.72 4.84
CA THR A 346 11.22 -19.53 3.50
C THR A 346 12.34 -19.54 2.45
N PRO A 347 12.25 -20.36 1.37
CA PRO A 347 13.29 -20.43 0.35
C PRO A 347 13.21 -19.25 -0.64
N VAL A 348 13.49 -18.04 -0.13
CA VAL A 348 13.29 -16.77 -0.86
C VAL A 348 14.03 -16.75 -2.20
N GLU A 349 15.32 -17.08 -2.21
CA GLU A 349 16.15 -17.08 -3.43
C GLU A 349 15.57 -17.96 -4.54
N ARG A 350 15.05 -19.16 -4.18
CA ARG A 350 14.38 -20.04 -5.15
C ARG A 350 13.09 -19.40 -5.66
N LEU A 351 12.22 -18.92 -4.77
CA LEU A 351 10.89 -18.40 -5.10
C LEU A 351 10.95 -17.21 -6.05
N ILE A 352 11.95 -16.33 -5.90
CA ILE A 352 12.13 -15.17 -6.79
C ILE A 352 13.09 -15.44 -7.96
N SER A 353 13.55 -16.68 -8.17
CA SER A 353 14.43 -16.98 -9.29
C SER A 353 13.69 -17.06 -10.63
N LYS A 354 14.36 -16.67 -11.70
CA LYS A 354 13.83 -16.79 -13.07
C LYS A 354 13.61 -18.25 -13.49
N ASP A 355 14.43 -19.17 -12.98
CA ASP A 355 14.29 -20.60 -13.26
C ASP A 355 13.00 -21.16 -12.67
N TYR A 356 12.71 -20.82 -11.43
CA TYR A 356 11.46 -21.20 -10.79
C TYR A 356 10.24 -20.59 -11.49
N ALA A 357 10.32 -19.32 -11.87
CA ALA A 357 9.25 -18.69 -12.65
C ALA A 357 9.02 -19.37 -14.00
N ARG A 358 10.09 -19.80 -14.70
CA ARG A 358 9.96 -20.61 -15.95
C ARG A 358 9.33 -21.98 -15.72
N GLU A 359 9.65 -22.63 -14.61
CA GLU A 359 9.02 -23.89 -14.22
C GLU A 359 7.53 -23.73 -13.96
N ARG A 360 7.16 -22.76 -13.10
CA ARG A 360 5.78 -22.46 -12.72
C ARG A 360 4.94 -21.91 -13.87
N GLY A 361 5.55 -21.09 -14.72
CA GLY A 361 4.88 -20.49 -15.89
C GLY A 361 4.35 -21.50 -16.90
N LYS A 362 4.92 -22.73 -16.96
CA LYS A 362 4.39 -23.82 -17.79
C LYS A 362 2.97 -24.26 -17.40
N LEU A 363 2.50 -23.92 -16.22
CA LEU A 363 1.16 -24.20 -15.75
C LEU A 363 0.11 -23.22 -16.29
N ILE A 364 0.54 -22.08 -16.83
CA ILE A 364 -0.34 -21.07 -17.42
C ILE A 364 -0.77 -21.51 -18.81
N SER A 365 -2.08 -21.66 -19.03
CA SER A 365 -2.69 -21.92 -20.33
C SER A 365 -3.28 -20.63 -20.87
N MET A 366 -2.95 -20.22 -22.10
CA MET A 366 -3.55 -19.03 -22.73
C MET A 366 -5.03 -19.18 -23.07
N GLU A 367 -5.56 -20.42 -23.14
CA GLU A 367 -6.92 -20.71 -23.57
C GLU A 367 -7.92 -20.84 -22.41
N ARG A 368 -7.43 -21.18 -21.21
CA ARG A 368 -8.32 -21.48 -20.07
C ARG A 368 -7.76 -21.04 -18.72
N ALA A 369 -8.64 -20.57 -17.86
CA ALA A 369 -8.32 -20.20 -16.49
C ALA A 369 -8.03 -21.43 -15.62
N MET A 370 -7.01 -21.31 -14.78
CA MET A 370 -6.65 -22.29 -13.75
C MET A 370 -7.73 -22.30 -12.67
N LYS A 371 -8.29 -23.47 -12.38
CA LYS A 371 -9.34 -23.66 -11.35
C LYS A 371 -8.79 -23.95 -9.96
N ALA A 372 -7.59 -24.49 -9.89
CA ALA A 372 -6.82 -24.69 -8.66
C ALA A 372 -5.36 -24.34 -8.94
N ALA A 373 -4.71 -23.64 -8.06
CA ALA A 373 -3.27 -23.38 -8.10
C ALA A 373 -2.64 -24.10 -6.90
N GLU A 374 -1.95 -25.21 -7.20
CA GLU A 374 -1.17 -25.89 -6.18
C GLU A 374 0.10 -25.10 -5.90
N PRO A 375 0.48 -24.93 -4.63
CA PRO A 375 1.77 -24.33 -4.31
C PRO A 375 2.90 -25.25 -4.77
N GLY A 376 4.00 -24.66 -5.14
CA GLY A 376 5.23 -25.40 -5.11
C GLY A 376 5.61 -25.80 -3.67
N VAL A 377 4.85 -25.31 -2.67
CA VAL A 377 4.93 -25.59 -1.19
C VAL A 377 3.64 -25.08 -0.49
N ILE A 378 3.00 -25.74 0.50
CA ILE A 378 1.58 -25.66 0.97
C ILE A 378 1.16 -24.58 2.02
N PRO A 379 -0.13 -24.35 2.40
CA PRO A 379 -1.08 -23.22 2.17
C PRO A 379 -1.37 -22.29 3.40
N GLN A 380 -2.04 -21.21 3.45
CA GLN A 380 -3.23 -20.38 3.15
C GLN A 380 -3.47 -19.15 4.06
N LEU A 381 -4.11 -17.99 3.67
CA LEU A 381 -5.29 -17.20 3.97
C LEU A 381 -5.28 -15.63 4.00
N ASN A 382 -6.38 -14.93 4.30
CA ASN A 382 -7.18 -13.71 4.03
C ASN A 382 -6.67 -12.28 4.42
N GLU A 383 -7.48 -11.21 4.09
CA GLU A 383 -7.20 -9.78 3.81
C GLU A 383 -7.21 -8.76 4.98
N GLY A 384 -6.60 -7.53 4.79
CA GLY A 384 -6.60 -6.41 5.73
C GLY A 384 -6.32 -5.02 5.13
N ASP A 385 -6.44 -3.93 5.92
CA ASP A 385 -6.28 -2.52 5.52
C ASP A 385 -4.97 -1.88 6.07
N THR A 386 -4.53 -0.71 5.50
CA THR A 386 -3.16 -0.20 5.69
C THR A 386 -3.06 1.28 5.28
N ILE A 387 -1.99 2.01 5.67
CA ILE A 387 -1.57 3.26 5.02
C ILE A 387 -0.16 3.11 4.41
N TYR A 388 0.08 3.84 3.32
CA TYR A 388 1.37 3.98 2.69
C TYR A 388 1.76 5.44 2.50
N LEU A 389 3.04 5.75 2.70
CA LEU A 389 3.62 7.07 2.42
C LEU A 389 5.04 6.97 1.86
N THR A 390 5.47 8.00 1.14
CA THR A 390 6.85 8.14 0.67
C THR A 390 7.32 9.58 0.75
N THR A 391 8.62 9.76 1.03
CA THR A 391 9.29 11.07 1.14
C THR A 391 10.65 11.03 0.44
N ALA A 392 11.08 12.18 -0.10
CA ALA A 392 12.40 12.35 -0.68
C ALA A 392 12.93 13.75 -0.35
N ASP A 393 14.20 13.85 0.07
CA ASP A 393 14.84 15.12 0.43
C ASP A 393 15.88 15.58 -0.61
N LYS A 394 16.32 16.84 -0.47
CA LYS A 394 17.29 17.47 -1.37
C LYS A 394 18.67 16.79 -1.41
N ASP A 395 19.00 15.98 -0.43
CA ASP A 395 20.27 15.26 -0.37
C ASP A 395 20.18 13.87 -1.04
N GLY A 396 19.01 13.52 -1.58
CA GLY A 396 18.77 12.29 -2.34
C GLY A 396 18.35 11.08 -1.50
N MET A 397 18.05 11.26 -0.19
CA MET A 397 17.43 10.19 0.59
C MET A 397 15.99 10.00 0.17
N MET A 398 15.59 8.74 -0.06
CA MET A 398 14.21 8.37 -0.36
C MET A 398 13.72 7.30 0.64
N VAL A 399 12.50 7.48 1.12
CA VAL A 399 11.88 6.60 2.12
C VAL A 399 10.56 6.07 1.58
N SER A 400 10.45 4.75 1.48
CA SER A 400 9.22 4.00 1.27
C SER A 400 8.79 3.44 2.62
N LEU A 401 7.64 3.88 3.15
CA LEU A 401 7.19 3.53 4.49
C LEU A 401 5.71 3.12 4.47
N ILE A 402 5.43 2.00 5.12
CA ILE A 402 4.08 1.46 5.25
C ILE A 402 3.79 1.12 6.72
N GLN A 403 2.57 1.42 7.16
CA GLN A 403 2.15 1.20 8.54
C GLN A 403 0.70 0.73 8.59
N SER A 404 0.37 -0.12 9.55
CA SER A 404 -0.97 -0.71 9.59
C SER A 404 -1.36 -1.22 10.98
N ASN A 405 -2.66 -1.10 11.26
CA ASN A 405 -3.35 -1.83 12.31
C ASN A 405 -3.99 -3.14 11.80
N TYR A 406 -3.85 -3.47 10.53
CA TYR A 406 -4.42 -4.55 9.73
C TYR A 406 -5.88 -4.29 9.33
N ARG A 407 -6.90 -4.71 10.10
CA ARG A 407 -8.31 -4.49 9.71
C ARG A 407 -8.83 -3.15 10.21
N GLY A 408 -9.15 -2.22 9.31
CA GLY A 408 -9.78 -0.95 9.67
C GLY A 408 -9.12 -0.31 10.90
N MET A 409 -9.89 -0.12 11.97
CA MET A 409 -9.41 0.38 13.26
C MET A 409 -8.84 -0.74 14.17
N GLY A 410 -8.25 -1.79 13.59
CA GLY A 410 -7.59 -2.88 14.30
C GLY A 410 -8.53 -3.69 15.19
N SER A 411 -8.00 -4.15 16.32
CA SER A 411 -8.70 -5.00 17.28
C SER A 411 -9.89 -4.34 17.99
N GLY A 412 -9.99 -3.02 17.93
CA GLY A 412 -10.93 -2.25 18.75
C GLY A 412 -10.47 -2.07 20.21
N MET A 413 -9.37 -2.71 20.63
CA MET A 413 -8.83 -2.58 21.98
C MET A 413 -8.11 -1.24 22.14
N ALA A 414 -8.66 -0.34 22.94
CA ALA A 414 -8.19 1.04 23.13
C ALA A 414 -8.04 1.38 24.61
N PRO A 415 -6.85 1.20 25.22
CA PRO A 415 -6.64 1.46 26.64
C PRO A 415 -7.02 2.90 27.01
N PRO A 416 -7.87 3.11 28.03
CA PRO A 416 -8.33 4.43 28.43
C PRO A 416 -7.17 5.40 28.70
N GLY A 417 -7.25 6.61 28.13
CA GLY A 417 -6.27 7.69 28.33
C GLY A 417 -4.91 7.46 27.64
N LEU A 418 -4.82 6.55 26.64
CA LEU A 418 -3.65 6.42 25.77
C LEU A 418 -3.91 6.95 24.35
N GLY A 419 -5.16 7.00 23.89
CA GLY A 419 -5.56 7.67 22.66
C GLY A 419 -5.21 6.93 21.37
N PHE A 420 -4.91 5.62 21.43
CA PHE A 420 -4.65 4.79 20.26
C PHE A 420 -5.31 3.41 20.38
N ILE A 421 -5.43 2.72 19.25
CA ILE A 421 -6.03 1.39 19.11
C ILE A 421 -4.93 0.39 18.79
N PHE A 422 -5.02 -0.81 19.37
CA PHE A 422 -4.13 -1.91 19.02
C PHE A 422 -4.53 -2.56 17.71
N GLN A 423 -3.52 -2.98 16.94
CA GLN A 423 -3.65 -3.84 15.77
C GLN A 423 -4.28 -5.20 16.11
N ASP A 424 -4.77 -5.86 15.08
CA ASP A 424 -5.29 -7.23 15.11
C ASP A 424 -4.47 -8.20 14.26
N ARG A 425 -3.18 -7.92 14.13
CA ARG A 425 -2.28 -8.64 13.21
C ARG A 425 -2.12 -10.12 13.52
N GLY A 426 -2.34 -10.53 14.78
CA GLY A 426 -2.33 -11.94 15.18
C GLY A 426 -3.39 -12.80 14.50
N GLU A 427 -4.46 -12.20 13.94
CA GLU A 427 -5.40 -12.93 13.08
C GLU A 427 -4.72 -13.59 11.89
N GLN A 428 -3.56 -13.09 11.49
CA GLN A 428 -2.79 -13.61 10.35
C GLN A 428 -2.04 -14.92 10.65
N PHE A 429 -2.13 -15.49 11.84
CA PHE A 429 -1.67 -16.86 12.10
C PHE A 429 -2.72 -17.91 11.71
N VAL A 430 -2.27 -19.14 11.47
CA VAL A 430 -3.15 -20.33 11.42
C VAL A 430 -3.14 -21.07 12.75
N LEU A 431 -4.27 -21.67 13.12
CA LEU A 431 -4.40 -22.56 14.27
C LEU A 431 -4.17 -24.04 13.88
N LYS A 432 -3.34 -24.30 12.86
CA LYS A 432 -3.02 -25.63 12.34
C LYS A 432 -1.58 -26.01 12.68
N ARG A 433 -1.41 -27.03 13.52
CA ARG A 433 -0.08 -27.56 13.87
C ARG A 433 0.71 -28.01 12.63
N GLY A 434 2.00 -27.72 12.59
CA GLY A 434 2.89 -28.10 11.49
C GLY A 434 2.88 -27.16 10.29
N HIS A 435 2.00 -26.15 10.24
CA HIS A 435 2.03 -25.13 9.21
C HIS A 435 3.16 -24.12 9.49
N PRO A 436 3.91 -23.63 8.46
CA PRO A 436 4.96 -22.63 8.67
C PRO A 436 4.51 -21.41 9.47
N ASN A 437 3.32 -20.91 9.20
CA ASN A 437 2.71 -19.76 9.90
C ASN A 437 1.77 -20.19 11.05
N SER A 438 1.93 -21.40 11.61
CA SER A 438 1.16 -21.81 12.80
C SER A 438 1.43 -20.86 13.96
N PHE A 439 0.37 -20.56 14.74
CA PHE A 439 0.52 -19.75 15.95
C PHE A 439 1.55 -20.36 16.91
N ALA A 440 2.42 -19.53 17.42
CA ALA A 440 3.34 -19.87 18.51
C ALA A 440 3.62 -18.62 19.36
N PRO A 441 3.83 -18.77 20.68
CA PRO A 441 4.22 -17.68 21.57
C PRO A 441 5.53 -17.01 21.12
N GLY A 442 5.56 -15.69 21.09
CA GLY A 442 6.74 -14.91 20.72
C GLY A 442 7.08 -14.92 19.22
N LYS A 443 6.21 -15.45 18.38
CA LYS A 443 6.35 -15.50 16.91
C LYS A 443 5.73 -14.28 16.24
N ARG A 444 6.32 -13.82 15.11
CA ARG A 444 5.69 -12.83 14.23
C ARG A 444 4.67 -13.50 13.32
N PRO A 445 3.47 -12.94 13.14
CA PRO A 445 2.51 -13.45 12.15
C PRO A 445 3.00 -13.19 10.73
N PHE A 446 2.45 -13.92 9.75
CA PHE A 446 2.45 -13.47 8.37
C PHE A 446 1.97 -12.01 8.28
N HIS A 447 2.54 -11.22 7.37
CA HIS A 447 2.30 -9.79 7.35
C HIS A 447 1.99 -9.26 5.95
N THR A 448 0.91 -8.47 5.83
CA THR A 448 0.45 -7.96 4.54
C THR A 448 1.10 -6.65 4.11
N ILE A 449 1.70 -5.88 5.03
CA ILE A 449 2.32 -4.60 4.63
C ILE A 449 3.66 -4.81 3.94
N ILE A 450 3.84 -4.14 2.80
CA ILE A 450 5.04 -4.19 1.98
C ILE A 450 5.37 -2.79 1.46
N PRO A 451 6.51 -2.20 1.84
CA PRO A 451 7.06 -1.04 1.16
C PRO A 451 7.81 -1.54 -0.08
N ALA A 452 7.77 -0.79 -1.20
CA ALA A 452 8.51 -1.15 -2.40
C ALA A 452 9.46 -0.05 -2.83
N PHE A 453 10.51 -0.46 -3.54
CA PHE A 453 11.47 0.44 -4.15
C PHE A 453 11.91 -0.11 -5.51
N ALA A 454 12.35 0.76 -6.43
CA ALA A 454 12.97 0.31 -7.65
C ALA A 454 14.24 1.11 -7.95
N THR A 455 15.24 0.41 -8.47
CA THR A 455 16.49 1.00 -8.95
C THR A 455 16.69 0.73 -10.43
N LYS A 456 17.38 1.64 -11.11
CA LYS A 456 17.76 1.48 -12.50
C LYS A 456 19.26 1.79 -12.63
N ASP A 457 20.00 0.89 -13.23
CA ASP A 457 21.47 1.01 -13.36
C ASP A 457 22.18 1.28 -12.00
N GLY A 458 21.70 0.62 -10.95
CA GLY A 458 22.22 0.77 -9.58
C GLY A 458 21.93 2.11 -8.90
N LYS A 459 21.06 2.95 -9.48
CA LYS A 459 20.64 4.26 -8.94
C LYS A 459 19.18 4.22 -8.49
N PRO A 460 18.78 5.02 -7.49
CA PRO A 460 17.39 5.12 -7.10
C PRO A 460 16.56 5.64 -8.27
N TRP A 461 15.45 4.98 -8.52
CA TRP A 461 14.53 5.38 -9.58
C TRP A 461 13.16 5.71 -9.02
N LEU A 462 12.56 4.78 -8.24
CA LEU A 462 11.17 4.89 -7.80
C LEU A 462 11.01 4.37 -6.36
N SER A 463 10.42 5.18 -5.48
CA SER A 463 9.88 4.79 -4.18
C SER A 463 8.37 4.77 -4.28
N PHE A 464 7.73 3.62 -4.08
CA PHE A 464 6.29 3.46 -4.29
C PHE A 464 5.68 2.40 -3.41
N GLY A 465 4.37 2.42 -3.31
CA GLY A 465 3.59 1.37 -2.68
C GLY A 465 2.11 1.69 -2.69
N LEU A 466 1.33 0.72 -2.30
CA LEU A 466 -0.10 0.89 -2.13
C LEU A 466 -0.61 0.05 -0.96
N MET A 467 -1.65 0.52 -0.32
CA MET A 467 -2.35 -0.19 0.74
C MET A 467 -3.34 -1.22 0.17
N GLY A 468 -4.03 -1.99 1.03
CA GLY A 468 -5.13 -2.89 0.62
C GLY A 468 -4.88 -4.37 0.85
N GLY A 469 -4.20 -4.75 1.94
CA GLY A 469 -4.04 -6.16 2.32
C GLY A 469 -3.43 -7.03 1.21
N ALA A 470 -4.13 -8.06 0.76
CA ALA A 470 -3.72 -8.96 -0.32
C ALA A 470 -3.67 -8.29 -1.71
N MET A 471 -4.22 -7.08 -1.86
CA MET A 471 -4.08 -6.28 -3.07
C MET A 471 -2.65 -5.73 -3.23
N GLN A 472 -1.87 -5.56 -2.17
CA GLN A 472 -0.56 -4.91 -2.24
C GLN A 472 0.40 -5.58 -3.24
N PRO A 473 0.69 -6.89 -3.22
CA PRO A 473 1.55 -7.51 -4.24
C PRO A 473 0.97 -7.43 -5.65
N GLN A 474 -0.37 -7.53 -5.78
CA GLN A 474 -1.06 -7.39 -7.06
C GLN A 474 -0.89 -5.98 -7.63
N GLY A 475 -1.07 -4.96 -6.77
CA GLY A 475 -0.93 -3.57 -7.16
C GLY A 475 0.52 -3.18 -7.47
N HIS A 476 1.50 -3.63 -6.67
CA HIS A 476 2.92 -3.37 -6.94
C HIS A 476 3.33 -3.88 -8.33
N ALA A 477 2.95 -5.11 -8.66
CA ALA A 477 3.22 -5.68 -9.98
C ALA A 477 2.51 -4.88 -11.10
N GLN A 478 1.24 -4.49 -10.91
CA GLN A 478 0.50 -3.68 -11.89
C GLN A 478 1.15 -2.31 -12.11
N ILE A 479 1.61 -1.62 -11.06
CA ILE A 479 2.30 -0.33 -11.19
C ILE A 479 3.56 -0.47 -12.05
N ILE A 480 4.40 -1.46 -11.78
CA ILE A 480 5.63 -1.69 -12.54
C ILE A 480 5.31 -2.03 -14.00
N ILE A 481 4.34 -2.90 -14.26
CA ILE A 481 3.90 -3.26 -15.62
C ILE A 481 3.34 -2.03 -16.33
N ASN A 482 2.50 -1.23 -15.68
CA ASN A 482 1.92 -0.03 -16.27
C ASN A 482 2.99 0.96 -16.74
N MET A 483 4.04 1.17 -15.94
CA MET A 483 5.14 2.06 -16.30
C MET A 483 6.04 1.47 -17.38
N ILE A 484 6.42 0.21 -17.29
CA ILE A 484 7.46 -0.40 -18.13
C ILE A 484 6.87 -0.95 -19.42
N ASP A 485 5.81 -1.74 -19.37
CA ASP A 485 5.22 -2.37 -20.57
C ASP A 485 4.28 -1.43 -21.32
N PHE A 486 3.45 -0.67 -20.58
CA PHE A 486 2.44 0.19 -21.19
C PHE A 486 2.87 1.67 -21.31
N GLY A 487 4.08 2.01 -20.84
CA GLY A 487 4.67 3.36 -20.98
C GLY A 487 3.88 4.46 -20.28
N MET A 488 3.14 4.12 -19.22
CA MET A 488 2.40 5.09 -18.44
C MET A 488 3.35 5.93 -17.58
N ASN A 489 3.02 7.21 -17.41
CA ASN A 489 3.72 8.06 -16.45
C ASN A 489 3.34 7.70 -15.01
N LEU A 490 3.98 8.34 -14.03
CA LEU A 490 3.84 7.98 -12.62
C LEU A 490 2.40 8.12 -12.11
N GLN A 491 1.68 9.17 -12.50
CA GLN A 491 0.29 9.40 -12.11
C GLN A 491 -0.67 8.44 -12.84
N GLU A 492 -0.46 8.25 -14.15
CA GLU A 492 -1.26 7.33 -14.95
C GLU A 492 -1.16 5.88 -14.43
N ALA A 493 0.04 5.45 -14.05
CA ALA A 493 0.24 4.11 -13.50
C ALA A 493 -0.57 3.87 -12.22
N GLY A 494 -0.71 4.91 -11.39
CA GLY A 494 -1.52 4.88 -10.18
C GLY A 494 -3.02 4.93 -10.42
N ASP A 495 -3.45 5.81 -11.34
CA ASP A 495 -4.87 6.02 -11.65
C ASP A 495 -5.48 4.94 -12.58
N ALA A 496 -4.64 4.17 -13.28
CA ALA A 496 -5.10 3.12 -14.19
C ALA A 496 -6.07 2.16 -13.50
N PRO A 497 -7.15 1.74 -14.20
CA PRO A 497 -8.06 0.73 -13.68
C PRO A 497 -7.32 -0.52 -13.25
N ARG A 498 -7.66 -1.04 -12.08
CA ARG A 498 -6.95 -2.18 -11.46
C ARG A 498 -7.69 -3.49 -11.63
N ILE A 499 -6.89 -4.55 -11.59
CA ILE A 499 -7.31 -5.94 -11.52
C ILE A 499 -7.10 -6.37 -10.08
N GLN A 500 -8.11 -6.97 -9.45
CA GLN A 500 -7.97 -7.71 -8.21
C GLN A 500 -8.45 -9.13 -8.43
N HIS A 501 -7.73 -10.10 -7.91
CA HIS A 501 -8.15 -11.50 -7.90
C HIS A 501 -8.23 -11.98 -6.46
N ASP A 502 -9.41 -12.44 -6.07
CA ASP A 502 -9.72 -12.96 -4.74
C ASP A 502 -9.97 -14.49 -4.78
N GLY A 503 -10.04 -15.10 -3.59
CA GLY A 503 -10.26 -16.54 -3.47
C GLY A 503 -9.03 -17.41 -3.80
N SER A 504 -7.84 -16.82 -3.94
CA SER A 504 -6.60 -17.58 -3.93
C SER A 504 -6.37 -18.19 -2.55
N THR A 505 -5.46 -19.14 -2.52
CA THR A 505 -4.90 -19.72 -1.29
C THR A 505 -4.18 -18.68 -0.45
N GLU A 506 -4.39 -18.64 0.88
CA GLU A 506 -3.88 -17.59 1.78
C GLU A 506 -3.13 -18.16 3.02
N PRO A 507 -2.17 -17.47 3.67
CA PRO A 507 -1.36 -18.02 4.76
C PRO A 507 -1.98 -18.01 6.17
N ALA A 508 -3.27 -17.71 6.39
CA ALA A 508 -3.96 -17.69 7.70
C ALA A 508 -5.44 -18.14 7.63
N GLY A 509 -6.15 -18.60 8.73
CA GLY A 509 -7.56 -19.12 8.86
C GLY A 509 -7.82 -20.46 8.17
N GLN A 510 -9.02 -20.68 7.64
CA GLN A 510 -9.48 -21.99 7.14
C GLN A 510 -9.52 -22.16 5.62
N ASN A 511 -9.32 -21.13 4.82
CA ASN A 511 -9.34 -21.24 3.37
C ASN A 511 -8.12 -22.01 2.87
N THR A 512 -8.20 -23.31 2.82
CA THR A 512 -7.09 -24.23 2.55
C THR A 512 -6.92 -24.57 1.06
N ALA A 513 -7.80 -24.07 0.17
CA ALA A 513 -7.67 -24.25 -1.28
C ALA A 513 -8.40 -23.14 -2.04
N MET A 514 -7.88 -22.78 -3.21
CA MET A 514 -8.59 -21.90 -4.13
C MET A 514 -9.87 -22.59 -4.62
N ALA A 515 -11.02 -21.93 -4.43
CA ALA A 515 -12.31 -22.47 -4.87
C ALA A 515 -12.57 -22.06 -6.32
N ASP A 516 -12.70 -23.05 -7.23
CA ASP A 516 -13.10 -22.88 -8.64
C ASP A 516 -12.41 -21.73 -9.40
N GLY A 517 -11.13 -21.49 -9.11
CA GLY A 517 -10.33 -20.47 -9.77
C GLY A 517 -10.43 -19.07 -9.17
N GLY A 518 -11.18 -18.89 -8.08
CA GLY A 518 -11.39 -17.58 -7.47
C GLY A 518 -12.22 -16.63 -8.30
N GLU A 519 -12.23 -15.35 -7.92
CA GLU A 519 -12.99 -14.28 -8.57
C GLU A 519 -12.08 -13.16 -9.06
N VAL A 520 -12.32 -12.66 -10.27
CA VAL A 520 -11.62 -11.53 -10.87
C VAL A 520 -12.49 -10.30 -10.74
N ASP A 521 -12.12 -9.38 -9.88
CA ASP A 521 -12.72 -8.07 -9.74
C ASP A 521 -12.00 -7.08 -10.65
N LEU A 522 -12.74 -6.46 -11.54
CA LEU A 522 -12.26 -5.41 -12.43
C LEU A 522 -12.84 -4.07 -12.01
N GLU A 523 -11.98 -3.09 -11.90
CA GLU A 523 -12.42 -1.71 -11.72
C GLU A 523 -13.03 -1.16 -13.02
N THR A 524 -13.94 -0.20 -12.93
CA THR A 524 -14.51 0.46 -14.12
C THR A 524 -13.41 1.04 -15.00
N GLY A 525 -13.49 0.77 -16.31
CA GLY A 525 -12.45 1.17 -17.29
C GLY A 525 -11.98 0.02 -18.16
N TYR A 526 -12.29 -1.22 -17.79
CA TYR A 526 -12.12 -2.38 -18.68
C TYR A 526 -13.33 -2.54 -19.62
N SER A 527 -13.08 -3.08 -20.83
CA SER A 527 -14.14 -3.26 -21.80
C SER A 527 -15.02 -4.50 -21.50
N TYR A 528 -16.29 -4.45 -21.90
CA TYR A 528 -17.15 -5.62 -21.83
C TYR A 528 -16.66 -6.79 -22.71
N GLU A 529 -15.94 -6.50 -23.78
CA GLU A 529 -15.28 -7.49 -24.64
C GLU A 529 -14.22 -8.25 -23.85
N THR A 530 -13.40 -7.54 -23.07
CA THR A 530 -12.43 -8.15 -22.15
C THR A 530 -13.12 -9.07 -21.14
N VAL A 531 -14.17 -8.60 -20.48
CA VAL A 531 -14.94 -9.40 -19.51
C VAL A 531 -15.47 -10.68 -20.16
N ARG A 532 -16.13 -10.58 -21.33
CA ARG A 532 -16.67 -11.75 -22.04
C ARG A 532 -15.57 -12.73 -22.48
N ALA A 533 -14.43 -12.23 -22.91
CA ALA A 533 -13.31 -13.07 -23.30
C ALA A 533 -12.72 -13.83 -22.10
N LEU A 534 -12.58 -13.18 -20.95
CA LEU A 534 -12.17 -13.82 -19.71
C LEU A 534 -13.16 -14.88 -19.22
N MET A 535 -14.46 -14.60 -19.29
CA MET A 535 -15.50 -15.58 -18.96
C MET A 535 -15.44 -16.81 -19.90
N ARG A 536 -15.18 -16.62 -21.21
CA ARG A 536 -14.99 -17.74 -22.15
C ARG A 536 -13.75 -18.58 -21.81
N LYS A 537 -12.70 -17.98 -21.26
CA LYS A 537 -11.54 -18.70 -20.72
C LYS A 537 -11.87 -19.44 -19.39
N GLY A 538 -13.03 -19.18 -18.80
CA GLY A 538 -13.50 -19.82 -17.57
C GLY A 538 -13.21 -19.05 -16.29
N HIS A 539 -12.81 -17.77 -16.34
CA HIS A 539 -12.74 -16.92 -15.15
C HIS A 539 -14.15 -16.56 -14.66
N SER A 540 -14.35 -16.48 -13.35
CA SER A 540 -15.44 -15.72 -12.74
C SER A 540 -15.04 -14.25 -12.72
N VAL A 541 -15.77 -13.38 -13.39
CA VAL A 541 -15.41 -11.96 -13.57
C VAL A 541 -16.59 -11.07 -13.26
N ARG A 542 -16.34 -10.01 -12.48
CA ARG A 542 -17.32 -8.94 -12.24
C ARG A 542 -16.67 -7.56 -12.26
N PHE A 543 -17.47 -6.52 -12.49
CA PHE A 543 -17.10 -5.16 -12.08
C PHE A 543 -17.45 -5.00 -10.60
N ALA A 544 -16.53 -4.51 -9.81
CA ALA A 544 -16.72 -4.35 -8.37
C ALA A 544 -16.17 -3.00 -7.87
N ASP A 545 -16.74 -2.49 -6.79
CA ASP A 545 -16.24 -1.36 -6.02
C ASP A 545 -15.25 -1.86 -4.95
N GLY A 546 -14.31 -2.72 -5.36
CA GLY A 546 -13.42 -3.45 -4.46
C GLY A 546 -12.34 -2.59 -3.78
N PRO A 547 -11.60 -3.16 -2.82
CA PRO A 547 -10.49 -2.47 -2.16
C PRO A 547 -9.23 -2.48 -3.04
N TYR A 548 -9.24 -1.75 -4.15
CA TYR A 548 -8.13 -1.69 -5.11
C TYR A 548 -6.86 -0.98 -4.59
N GLY A 549 -6.82 -0.67 -3.29
CA GLY A 549 -5.68 -0.05 -2.63
C GLY A 549 -5.66 1.46 -2.72
N GLY A 550 -4.56 2.07 -2.32
CA GLY A 550 -4.30 3.50 -2.37
C GLY A 550 -2.82 3.73 -2.64
N TYR A 551 -2.48 4.28 -3.81
CA TYR A 551 -1.12 4.42 -4.31
C TYR A 551 -0.52 5.79 -4.02
N GLN A 552 0.75 5.79 -3.58
CA GLN A 552 1.60 6.95 -3.47
C GLN A 552 2.97 6.63 -4.06
N ALA A 553 3.60 7.58 -4.76
CA ALA A 553 4.91 7.36 -5.34
C ALA A 553 5.73 8.63 -5.48
N ILE A 554 7.06 8.45 -5.41
CA ILE A 554 8.05 9.48 -5.76
C ILE A 554 9.09 8.83 -6.68
N MET A 555 9.32 9.45 -7.83
CA MET A 555 10.34 9.05 -8.80
C MET A 555 11.42 10.12 -8.88
N VAL A 556 12.66 9.71 -9.08
CA VAL A 556 13.75 10.64 -9.40
C VAL A 556 13.53 11.19 -10.82
N ASN A 557 13.49 12.51 -10.95
CA ASN A 557 13.38 13.14 -12.25
C ASN A 557 14.76 13.15 -12.95
N PRO A 558 14.87 12.61 -14.17
CA PRO A 558 16.14 12.64 -14.93
C PRO A 558 16.71 14.04 -15.15
N GLU A 559 15.83 15.04 -15.21
CA GLU A 559 16.22 16.47 -15.38
C GLU A 559 16.55 17.16 -14.05
N GLY A 560 16.51 16.44 -12.93
CA GLY A 560 16.78 16.93 -11.58
C GLY A 560 15.53 17.07 -10.73
N GLY A 561 15.69 16.84 -9.41
CA GLY A 561 14.59 16.83 -8.46
C GLY A 561 13.73 15.57 -8.54
N TYR A 562 12.44 15.71 -8.27
CA TYR A 562 11.51 14.60 -8.09
C TYR A 562 10.19 14.78 -8.85
N VAL A 563 9.59 13.65 -9.19
CA VAL A 563 8.22 13.54 -9.69
C VAL A 563 7.40 12.81 -8.64
N GLY A 564 6.26 13.35 -8.24
CA GLY A 564 5.35 12.75 -7.26
C GLY A 564 4.00 12.41 -7.86
N ALA A 565 3.39 11.34 -7.35
CA ALA A 565 2.02 10.95 -7.68
C ALA A 565 1.25 10.49 -6.45
N SER A 566 -0.04 10.81 -6.42
CA SER A 566 -1.04 10.35 -5.46
C SER A 566 -2.32 10.06 -6.22
N GLU A 567 -2.81 8.85 -6.12
CA GLU A 567 -4.00 8.41 -6.87
C GLU A 567 -5.32 8.89 -6.25
N SER A 568 -6.43 8.67 -6.95
CA SER A 568 -7.74 9.23 -6.60
C SER A 568 -8.61 8.39 -5.65
N ARG A 569 -8.20 7.16 -5.32
CA ARG A 569 -8.99 6.25 -4.45
C ARG A 569 -8.88 6.57 -2.96
N LYS A 570 -7.95 7.46 -2.61
CA LYS A 570 -7.77 7.99 -1.25
C LYS A 570 -7.77 9.53 -1.27
N ASP A 571 -7.92 10.13 -0.10
CA ASP A 571 -7.89 11.60 0.08
C ASP A 571 -6.47 12.19 -0.05
N GLY A 572 -5.55 11.49 -0.70
CA GLY A 572 -4.11 11.73 -0.69
C GLY A 572 -3.63 12.96 -1.44
N GLN A 573 -2.36 13.30 -1.21
CA GLN A 573 -1.65 14.37 -1.91
C GLN A 573 -0.20 13.99 -2.15
N ALA A 574 0.30 14.26 -3.38
CA ALA A 574 1.71 14.44 -3.65
C ALA A 574 1.99 15.93 -3.76
N ALA A 575 3.04 16.41 -3.09
CA ALA A 575 3.48 17.80 -3.14
C ALA A 575 4.97 17.92 -2.84
N GLY A 576 5.58 18.99 -3.35
CA GLY A 576 7.01 19.25 -3.17
C GLY A 576 7.36 20.73 -3.29
N TYR A 577 8.67 21.06 -3.18
CA TYR A 577 9.21 22.40 -3.36
C TYR A 577 10.62 22.34 -3.94
#